data_0c9d749fa4530c09fd764285bcda198d
#
_entry.id   0c9d749fa4530c09fd764285bcda198d
#
_cell.length_a   1.000
_cell.length_b   1.000
_cell.length_c   1.000
_cell.angle_alpha   90.00
_cell.angle_beta   90.00
_cell.angle_gamma   90.00
#
_symmetry.space_group_name_H-M   'P 1'
#
loop_
_entity.id
_entity.type
_entity.pdbx_description
1 polymer ?
#
loop_
_entity_poly.entity_id
_entity_poly.type
_entity_poly.pdbx_seq_one_letter_code
_entity_poly.pdbx_strand_id
1 'polypeptide(L)'
;MINLFSFFSVSLFCYSYISPFFLSMNFSLKNELTVLSYNIRYDNPNDGENQWKYRKERVANYIKEIRPDIIGMQEVLDPQLVFLDLSLTEFSFVGVGREDGKTKGEYSPILYNSNRLTLLQTDTFWLSETPKVISVGWDAALERICTYAQFKHKETGQKFWVFNTHFDHIGELARIQSAKLIHQKIKMLNTNNFPVIITGDFNLTPDTAPIKIFQNAYVDVMQKTPTNANNYGTFTGFDKLSNGEERIDYIFQKGLKTLKSTHIWLKTTSGGWASDHHPVQAIFSFNY
;
A
#
# COMPACT_ATOMS: atom_id res chain seq x y z
N MET A 1 -78.88 -12.42 30.19
CA MET A 1 -78.05 -11.20 30.17
C MET A 1 -76.60 -11.64 29.96
N ILE A 2 -76.12 -11.52 28.72
CA ILE A 2 -74.79 -11.98 28.31
C ILE A 2 -74.03 -10.73 27.91
N ASN A 3 -72.94 -10.41 28.67
CA ASN A 3 -72.03 -9.29 28.33
C ASN A 3 -70.91 -9.79 27.41
N LEU A 4 -70.87 -9.27 26.17
CA LEU A 4 -69.77 -9.42 25.25
C LEU A 4 -68.69 -8.35 25.57
N PHE A 5 -67.49 -8.78 25.94
CA PHE A 5 -66.31 -7.92 25.92
C PHE A 5 -65.61 -8.07 24.58
N SER A 6 -65.52 -6.95 23.84
CA SER A 6 -64.77 -6.82 22.59
C SER A 6 -63.34 -6.46 22.92
N PHE A 7 -62.34 -7.30 22.55
CA PHE A 7 -60.93 -7.01 22.62
C PHE A 7 -60.50 -6.30 21.33
N PHE A 8 -60.15 -5.02 21.42
CA PHE A 8 -59.45 -4.32 20.37
C PHE A 8 -57.93 -4.61 20.48
N SER A 9 -57.41 -5.33 19.50
CA SER A 9 -55.95 -5.53 19.31
C SER A 9 -55.37 -4.34 18.59
N VAL A 10 -54.56 -3.53 19.28
CA VAL A 10 -53.79 -2.44 18.66
C VAL A 10 -52.45 -3.00 18.22
N SER A 11 -52.30 -3.23 16.91
CA SER A 11 -51.01 -3.58 16.30
C SER A 11 -50.13 -2.34 16.22
N LEU A 12 -49.13 -2.26 17.10
CA LEU A 12 -48.06 -1.23 17.00
C LEU A 12 -47.12 -1.58 15.85
N PHE A 13 -47.22 -0.90 14.72
CA PHE A 13 -46.19 -0.92 13.68
C PHE A 13 -45.03 -0.03 14.11
N CYS A 14 -43.96 -0.63 14.61
CA CYS A 14 -42.68 0.04 14.77
C CYS A 14 -42.03 0.27 13.41
N TYR A 15 -42.23 1.45 12.83
CA TYR A 15 -41.36 1.92 11.73
C TYR A 15 -40.00 2.32 12.32
N SER A 16 -39.01 1.46 12.15
CA SER A 16 -37.63 1.80 12.42
C SER A 16 -37.15 2.78 11.35
N TYR A 17 -37.15 4.06 11.69
CA TYR A 17 -36.48 5.08 10.87
C TYR A 17 -34.97 4.84 10.92
N ILE A 18 -34.41 4.17 9.91
CA ILE A 18 -32.97 4.13 9.69
C ILE A 18 -32.58 5.55 9.26
N SER A 19 -31.84 6.23 10.12
CA SER A 19 -31.40 7.61 9.89
C SER A 19 -30.64 7.71 8.55
N PRO A 20 -30.95 8.69 7.67
CA PRO A 20 -30.27 8.91 6.41
C PRO A 20 -28.76 9.17 6.61
N PHE A 21 -28.34 9.57 7.80
CA PHE A 21 -26.95 9.74 8.19
C PHE A 21 -26.18 8.40 8.24
N PHE A 22 -26.78 7.32 8.70
CA PHE A 22 -26.20 5.97 8.68
C PHE A 22 -26.07 5.41 7.26
N LEU A 23 -27.03 5.71 6.38
CA LEU A 23 -26.95 5.32 4.97
C LEU A 23 -25.83 6.07 4.24
N SER A 24 -25.66 7.38 4.47
CA SER A 24 -24.63 8.18 3.82
C SER A 24 -23.22 7.81 4.29
N MET A 25 -23.04 7.50 5.60
CA MET A 25 -21.76 7.02 6.13
C MET A 25 -21.36 5.65 5.57
N ASN A 26 -22.30 4.70 5.48
CA ASN A 26 -22.05 3.40 4.86
C ASN A 26 -21.76 3.49 3.36
N PHE A 27 -22.39 4.43 2.64
CA PHE A 27 -22.15 4.63 1.22
C PHE A 27 -20.76 5.26 0.95
N SER A 28 -20.29 6.17 1.82
CA SER A 28 -18.95 6.77 1.72
C SER A 28 -17.85 5.71 1.90
N LEU A 29 -17.95 4.89 2.94
CA LEU A 29 -16.97 3.81 3.22
C LEU A 29 -16.93 2.73 2.11
N LYS A 30 -18.03 2.51 1.40
CA LYS A 30 -18.10 1.54 0.29
C LYS A 30 -17.28 1.95 -0.94
N ASN A 31 -17.10 3.25 -1.16
CA ASN A 31 -16.41 3.79 -2.34
C ASN A 31 -14.97 4.22 -2.06
N GLU A 32 -14.50 4.09 -0.84
CA GLU A 32 -13.14 4.45 -0.45
C GLU A 32 -12.17 3.28 -0.66
N LEU A 33 -10.95 3.63 -1.05
CA LEU A 33 -9.84 2.72 -1.21
C LEU A 33 -8.69 3.18 -0.31
N THR A 34 -8.36 2.39 0.71
CA THR A 34 -7.24 2.65 1.62
C THR A 34 -5.99 1.92 1.15
N VAL A 35 -4.92 2.67 0.96
CA VAL A 35 -3.65 2.17 0.42
C VAL A 35 -2.50 2.50 1.38
N LEU A 36 -1.61 1.53 1.58
CA LEU A 36 -0.34 1.69 2.28
C LEU A 36 0.84 1.46 1.33
N SER A 37 1.92 2.24 1.51
CA SER A 37 3.29 1.89 1.13
C SER A 37 4.07 1.67 2.41
N TYR A 38 4.72 0.51 2.57
CA TYR A 38 5.40 0.19 3.81
C TYR A 38 6.63 -0.69 3.60
N ASN A 39 7.82 -0.09 3.70
CA ASN A 39 9.07 -0.83 3.88
C ASN A 39 9.06 -1.39 5.32
N ILE A 40 8.99 -2.72 5.45
CA ILE A 40 8.90 -3.38 6.77
C ILE A 40 10.26 -3.75 7.36
N ARG A 41 11.34 -3.42 6.68
CA ARG A 41 12.71 -3.86 6.97
C ARG A 41 12.83 -5.38 6.94
N TYR A 42 13.75 -5.91 6.15
CA TYR A 42 14.02 -7.34 6.10
C TYR A 42 14.49 -7.89 7.46
N ASP A 43 14.35 -9.19 7.67
CA ASP A 43 14.81 -9.84 8.90
C ASP A 43 16.34 -9.93 8.92
N ASN A 44 16.97 -8.88 9.42
CA ASN A 44 18.42 -8.79 9.57
C ASN A 44 18.83 -9.22 11.01
N PRO A 45 19.63 -10.28 11.15
CA PRO A 45 20.10 -10.74 12.46
C PRO A 45 20.97 -9.72 13.21
N ASN A 46 21.51 -8.72 12.50
CA ASN A 46 22.35 -7.67 13.08
C ASN A 46 21.56 -6.48 13.62
N ASP A 47 20.23 -6.42 13.44
CA ASP A 47 19.39 -5.32 13.91
C ASP A 47 19.12 -5.34 15.43
N GLY A 48 19.76 -6.25 16.18
CA GLY A 48 19.70 -6.28 17.66
C GLY A 48 18.28 -6.35 18.19
N GLU A 49 17.86 -5.33 18.94
CA GLU A 49 16.51 -5.20 19.50
C GLU A 49 15.44 -4.89 18.43
N ASN A 50 15.85 -4.51 17.23
CA ASN A 50 14.98 -4.20 16.11
C ASN A 50 14.80 -5.37 15.14
N GLN A 51 15.28 -6.58 15.48
CA GLN A 51 15.06 -7.77 14.66
C GLN A 51 13.57 -8.01 14.41
N TRP A 52 13.22 -8.59 13.26
CA TRP A 52 11.86 -8.88 12.85
C TRP A 52 11.02 -9.60 13.90
N LYS A 53 11.59 -10.58 14.60
CA LYS A 53 10.90 -11.34 15.65
C LYS A 53 10.27 -10.47 16.75
N TYR A 54 10.80 -9.27 17.00
CA TYR A 54 10.28 -8.34 18.00
C TYR A 54 9.28 -7.32 17.44
N ARG A 55 9.20 -7.19 16.11
CA ARG A 55 8.38 -6.19 15.42
C ARG A 55 7.17 -6.78 14.69
N LYS A 56 7.25 -8.05 14.28
CA LYS A 56 6.30 -8.71 13.38
C LYS A 56 4.85 -8.61 13.83
N GLU A 57 4.59 -8.83 15.14
CA GLU A 57 3.23 -8.75 15.67
C GLU A 57 2.67 -7.33 15.61
N ARG A 58 3.51 -6.30 15.82
CA ARG A 58 3.06 -4.91 15.74
C ARG A 58 2.71 -4.52 14.31
N VAL A 59 3.52 -4.97 13.34
CA VAL A 59 3.23 -4.77 11.91
C VAL A 59 1.91 -5.45 11.54
N ALA A 60 1.74 -6.73 11.87
CA ALA A 60 0.52 -7.47 11.56
C ALA A 60 -0.72 -6.87 12.24
N ASN A 61 -0.61 -6.51 13.52
CA ASN A 61 -1.73 -5.93 14.26
C ASN A 61 -2.15 -4.56 13.71
N TYR A 62 -1.19 -3.72 13.30
CA TYR A 62 -1.52 -2.45 12.66
C TYR A 62 -2.32 -2.65 11.37
N ILE A 63 -1.94 -3.62 10.54
CA ILE A 63 -2.68 -3.94 9.32
C ILE A 63 -4.10 -4.42 9.64
N LYS A 64 -4.26 -5.26 10.67
CA LYS A 64 -5.59 -5.71 11.15
C LYS A 64 -6.44 -4.57 11.70
N GLU A 65 -5.81 -3.58 12.35
CA GLU A 65 -6.49 -2.40 12.91
C GLU A 65 -7.09 -1.52 11.81
N ILE A 66 -6.28 -1.20 10.77
CA ILE A 66 -6.67 -0.25 9.73
C ILE A 66 -7.36 -0.89 8.53
N ARG A 67 -7.21 -2.21 8.34
CA ARG A 67 -7.82 -3.00 7.24
C ARG A 67 -7.70 -2.31 5.88
N PRO A 68 -6.48 -2.03 5.40
CA PRO A 68 -6.31 -1.38 4.11
C PRO A 68 -6.79 -2.29 2.97
N ASP A 69 -7.10 -1.70 1.84
CA ASP A 69 -7.47 -2.46 0.64
C ASP A 69 -6.23 -2.99 -0.09
N ILE A 70 -5.17 -2.18 -0.11
CA ILE A 70 -3.89 -2.46 -0.78
C ILE A 70 -2.73 -2.09 0.15
N ILE A 71 -1.70 -2.93 0.15
CA ILE A 71 -0.42 -2.66 0.79
C ILE A 71 0.69 -3.01 -0.20
N GLY A 72 1.44 -2.00 -0.66
CA GLY A 72 2.74 -2.22 -1.29
C GLY A 72 3.79 -2.33 -0.20
N MET A 73 4.42 -3.49 -0.06
CA MET A 73 5.49 -3.68 0.91
C MET A 73 6.85 -3.73 0.24
N GLN A 74 7.92 -3.41 0.98
CA GLN A 74 9.29 -3.49 0.53
C GLN A 74 10.14 -4.21 1.57
N GLU A 75 11.28 -4.75 1.14
CA GLU A 75 12.24 -5.53 1.94
C GLU A 75 11.66 -6.81 2.56
N VAL A 76 10.65 -7.39 1.96
CA VAL A 76 9.99 -8.58 2.52
C VAL A 76 10.75 -9.84 2.11
N LEU A 77 11.28 -10.58 3.06
CA LEU A 77 11.80 -11.94 2.85
C LEU A 77 10.69 -12.98 2.91
N ASP A 78 10.91 -14.12 2.27
CA ASP A 78 9.93 -15.22 2.23
C ASP A 78 9.39 -15.63 3.61
N PRO A 79 10.21 -15.82 4.68
CA PRO A 79 9.68 -16.13 6.02
C PRO A 79 8.82 -15.01 6.62
N GLN A 80 9.11 -13.74 6.30
CA GLN A 80 8.28 -12.61 6.73
C GLN A 80 6.94 -12.61 6.00
N LEU A 81 6.95 -12.90 4.69
CA LEU A 81 5.74 -12.99 3.88
C LEU A 81 4.83 -14.14 4.34
N VAL A 82 5.41 -15.33 4.62
CA VAL A 82 4.67 -16.48 5.20
C VAL A 82 4.03 -16.12 6.54
N PHE A 83 4.75 -15.43 7.42
CA PHE A 83 4.19 -14.97 8.70
C PHE A 83 3.01 -14.02 8.49
N LEU A 84 3.13 -13.06 7.56
CA LEU A 84 2.06 -12.10 7.25
C LEU A 84 0.84 -12.79 6.62
N ASP A 85 1.04 -13.70 5.69
CA ASP A 85 -0.03 -14.47 5.05
C ASP A 85 -0.84 -15.28 6.06
N LEU A 86 -0.16 -15.98 6.97
CA LEU A 86 -0.81 -16.72 8.05
C LEU A 86 -1.51 -15.81 9.08
N SER A 87 -0.99 -14.60 9.30
CA SER A 87 -1.54 -13.65 10.27
C SER A 87 -2.71 -12.82 9.72
N LEU A 88 -2.77 -12.59 8.41
CA LEU A 88 -3.67 -11.66 7.73
C LEU A 88 -4.65 -12.41 6.82
N THR A 89 -5.51 -13.24 7.38
CA THR A 89 -6.39 -14.18 6.65
C THR A 89 -7.38 -13.53 5.68
N GLU A 90 -7.63 -12.21 5.80
CA GLU A 90 -8.47 -11.45 4.85
C GLU A 90 -7.68 -10.96 3.63
N PHE A 91 -6.35 -11.13 3.66
CA PHE A 91 -5.46 -10.67 2.59
C PHE A 91 -4.95 -11.86 1.77
N SER A 92 -4.65 -11.55 0.53
CA SER A 92 -3.82 -12.37 -0.36
C SER A 92 -2.67 -11.50 -0.87
N PHE A 93 -1.63 -12.10 -1.43
CA PHE A 93 -0.52 -11.35 -1.99
C PHE A 93 -0.15 -11.79 -3.41
N VAL A 94 0.57 -10.91 -4.10
CA VAL A 94 1.24 -11.18 -5.38
C VAL A 94 2.66 -10.63 -5.34
N GLY A 95 3.56 -11.26 -6.08
CA GLY A 95 4.97 -10.90 -6.15
C GLY A 95 5.86 -12.12 -6.00
N VAL A 96 7.13 -11.94 -6.30
CA VAL A 96 8.18 -12.97 -6.23
C VAL A 96 9.46 -12.40 -5.62
N GLY A 97 10.34 -13.27 -5.15
CA GLY A 97 11.69 -12.90 -4.70
C GLY A 97 12.55 -12.45 -5.88
N ARG A 98 13.33 -11.40 -5.68
CA ARG A 98 14.08 -10.73 -6.75
C ARG A 98 15.24 -11.54 -7.34
N GLU A 99 15.79 -12.51 -6.55
CA GLU A 99 17.00 -13.24 -6.95
C GLU A 99 16.73 -14.47 -7.80
N ASP A 100 15.55 -15.10 -7.69
CA ASP A 100 15.22 -16.31 -8.43
C ASP A 100 13.85 -16.29 -9.13
N GLY A 101 13.12 -15.18 -8.97
CA GLY A 101 11.76 -15.06 -9.48
C GLY A 101 10.77 -16.00 -8.78
N LYS A 102 11.10 -16.49 -7.58
CA LYS A 102 10.28 -17.38 -6.76
C LYS A 102 10.30 -16.93 -5.30
N THR A 103 11.24 -17.46 -4.50
CA THR A 103 11.27 -17.24 -3.05
C THR A 103 12.57 -16.63 -2.53
N LYS A 104 13.60 -16.49 -3.35
CA LYS A 104 14.89 -15.96 -2.92
C LYS A 104 14.98 -14.44 -3.07
N GLY A 105 15.65 -13.83 -2.09
CA GLY A 105 15.85 -12.39 -2.02
C GLY A 105 14.62 -11.65 -1.53
N GLU A 106 14.70 -10.35 -1.53
CA GLU A 106 13.59 -9.49 -1.11
C GLU A 106 12.50 -9.45 -2.16
N TYR A 107 11.26 -9.48 -1.69
CA TYR A 107 10.09 -9.19 -2.49
C TYR A 107 9.76 -7.69 -2.44
N SER A 108 9.05 -7.24 -3.46
CA SER A 108 8.23 -6.01 -3.43
C SER A 108 6.76 -6.43 -3.63
N PRO A 109 6.15 -7.12 -2.66
CA PRO A 109 4.84 -7.73 -2.84
C PRO A 109 3.73 -6.69 -2.76
N ILE A 110 2.57 -7.02 -3.37
CA ILE A 110 1.33 -6.29 -3.17
C ILE A 110 0.39 -7.21 -2.40
N LEU A 111 0.08 -6.84 -1.15
CA LEU A 111 -0.98 -7.47 -0.38
C LEU A 111 -2.29 -6.75 -0.67
N TYR A 112 -3.38 -7.50 -0.78
CA TYR A 112 -4.70 -6.93 -1.06
C TYR A 112 -5.81 -7.64 -0.28
N ASN A 113 -6.80 -6.87 0.17
CA ASN A 113 -7.96 -7.41 0.86
C ASN A 113 -8.84 -8.19 -0.14
N SER A 114 -8.79 -9.52 -0.06
CA SER A 114 -9.51 -10.42 -0.98
C SER A 114 -11.03 -10.38 -0.81
N ASN A 115 -11.54 -9.85 0.30
CA ASN A 115 -12.97 -9.64 0.50
C ASN A 115 -13.50 -8.43 -0.32
N ARG A 116 -12.65 -7.42 -0.57
CA ARG A 116 -13.02 -6.18 -1.26
C ARG A 116 -12.57 -6.12 -2.71
N LEU A 117 -11.48 -6.81 -3.04
CA LEU A 117 -10.86 -6.75 -4.35
C LEU A 117 -10.83 -8.11 -5.04
N THR A 118 -10.95 -8.08 -6.37
CA THR A 118 -10.70 -9.23 -7.25
C THR A 118 -9.44 -8.94 -8.05
N LEU A 119 -8.46 -9.82 -7.96
CA LEU A 119 -7.25 -9.78 -8.80
C LEU A 119 -7.63 -10.16 -10.24
N LEU A 120 -7.26 -9.35 -11.22
CA LEU A 120 -7.53 -9.60 -12.64
C LEU A 120 -6.28 -10.02 -13.39
N GLN A 121 -5.15 -9.38 -13.07
CA GLN A 121 -3.86 -9.64 -13.72
C GLN A 121 -2.73 -9.27 -12.76
N THR A 122 -1.62 -9.97 -12.81
CA THR A 122 -0.39 -9.64 -12.07
C THR A 122 0.83 -10.18 -12.79
N ASP A 123 1.97 -9.53 -12.56
CA ASP A 123 3.30 -10.00 -12.91
C ASP A 123 4.36 -9.21 -12.13
N THR A 124 5.62 -9.65 -12.21
CA THR A 124 6.78 -8.94 -11.68
C THR A 124 7.83 -8.81 -12.78
N PHE A 125 8.47 -7.66 -12.89
CA PHE A 125 9.56 -7.43 -13.84
C PHE A 125 10.77 -6.82 -13.15
N TRP A 126 11.96 -7.11 -13.69
CA TRP A 126 13.22 -6.57 -13.19
C TRP A 126 13.46 -5.17 -13.72
N LEU A 127 13.95 -4.32 -12.85
CA LEU A 127 14.35 -2.94 -13.18
C LEU A 127 15.75 -2.96 -13.79
N SER A 128 15.80 -3.40 -15.04
CA SER A 128 17.04 -3.57 -15.80
C SER A 128 16.79 -3.39 -17.29
N GLU A 129 17.84 -3.50 -18.11
CA GLU A 129 17.79 -3.53 -19.56
C GLU A 129 17.05 -4.77 -20.09
N THR A 130 16.94 -5.81 -19.26
CA THR A 130 16.26 -7.07 -19.59
C THR A 130 15.13 -7.38 -18.61
N PRO A 131 14.00 -6.64 -18.65
CA PRO A 131 12.97 -6.70 -17.60
C PRO A 131 12.27 -8.04 -17.42
N LYS A 132 12.39 -8.95 -18.36
CA LYS A 132 11.78 -10.29 -18.32
C LYS A 132 12.73 -11.37 -17.79
N VAL A 133 13.97 -11.00 -17.47
CA VAL A 133 15.01 -11.89 -17.01
C VAL A 133 15.58 -11.37 -15.71
N ILE A 134 15.86 -12.27 -14.76
CA ILE A 134 16.53 -11.94 -13.51
C ILE A 134 17.87 -11.27 -13.82
N SER A 135 18.03 -10.04 -13.42
CA SER A 135 19.20 -9.25 -13.74
C SER A 135 19.35 -8.02 -12.84
N VAL A 136 20.59 -7.63 -12.59
CA VAL A 136 20.95 -6.33 -12.03
C VAL A 136 20.96 -5.32 -13.18
N GLY A 137 20.27 -4.20 -13.02
CA GLY A 137 20.13 -3.19 -14.08
C GLY A 137 21.11 -2.04 -13.93
N TRP A 138 21.71 -1.62 -15.06
CA TRP A 138 22.58 -0.46 -15.17
C TRP A 138 23.71 -0.48 -14.14
N ASP A 139 23.75 0.51 -13.24
CA ASP A 139 24.72 0.67 -12.14
C ASP A 139 24.14 0.28 -10.76
N ALA A 140 23.03 -0.49 -10.73
CA ALA A 140 22.44 -0.94 -9.48
C ALA A 140 23.37 -1.87 -8.71
N ALA A 141 23.31 -1.81 -7.38
CA ALA A 141 24.07 -2.71 -6.52
C ALA A 141 23.46 -4.12 -6.45
N LEU A 142 22.15 -4.22 -6.64
CA LEU A 142 21.37 -5.46 -6.47
C LEU A 142 20.24 -5.52 -7.51
N GLU A 143 19.69 -6.72 -7.71
CA GLU A 143 18.45 -6.88 -8.47
C GLU A 143 17.34 -6.04 -7.84
N ARG A 144 16.65 -5.26 -8.67
CA ARG A 144 15.46 -4.50 -8.27
C ARG A 144 14.28 -4.90 -9.13
N ILE A 145 13.13 -4.94 -8.53
CA ILE A 145 11.91 -5.41 -9.17
C ILE A 145 10.75 -4.42 -8.98
N CYS A 146 9.79 -4.51 -9.89
CA CYS A 146 8.48 -3.90 -9.72
C CYS A 146 7.41 -4.97 -9.93
N THR A 147 6.63 -5.21 -8.88
CA THR A 147 5.42 -6.03 -8.94
C THR A 147 4.25 -5.16 -9.33
N TYR A 148 3.38 -5.64 -10.24
CA TYR A 148 2.17 -4.93 -10.60
C TYR A 148 0.96 -5.86 -10.60
N ALA A 149 -0.21 -5.26 -10.37
CA ALA A 149 -1.47 -5.96 -10.43
C ALA A 149 -2.60 -5.04 -10.92
N GLN A 150 -3.55 -5.63 -11.63
CA GLN A 150 -4.83 -5.01 -11.93
C GLN A 150 -5.90 -5.59 -11.02
N PHE A 151 -6.64 -4.74 -10.37
CA PHE A 151 -7.74 -5.12 -9.49
C PHE A 151 -9.09 -4.59 -10.00
N LYS A 152 -10.15 -5.29 -9.59
CA LYS A 152 -11.53 -4.82 -9.66
C LYS A 152 -12.07 -4.67 -8.24
N HIS A 153 -12.55 -3.49 -7.89
CA HIS A 153 -13.26 -3.28 -6.63
C HIS A 153 -14.62 -3.96 -6.70
N LYS A 154 -14.92 -4.87 -5.76
CA LYS A 154 -16.08 -5.77 -5.86
C LYS A 154 -17.41 -5.02 -5.79
N GLU A 155 -17.50 -4.00 -4.95
CA GLU A 155 -18.75 -3.24 -4.77
C GLU A 155 -18.99 -2.23 -5.90
N THR A 156 -17.95 -1.47 -6.31
CA THR A 156 -18.13 -0.41 -7.32
C THR A 156 -17.94 -0.90 -8.75
N GLY A 157 -17.32 -2.07 -8.94
CA GLY A 157 -16.96 -2.60 -10.26
C GLY A 157 -15.77 -1.87 -10.90
N GLN A 158 -15.23 -0.81 -10.28
CA GLN A 158 -14.12 -0.03 -10.81
C GLN A 158 -12.85 -0.87 -10.90
N LYS A 159 -12.12 -0.69 -12.01
CA LYS A 159 -10.81 -1.33 -12.23
C LYS A 159 -9.71 -0.30 -12.03
N PHE A 160 -8.58 -0.74 -11.48
CA PHE A 160 -7.41 0.09 -11.27
C PHE A 160 -6.13 -0.74 -11.28
N TRP A 161 -4.99 -0.08 -11.50
CA TRP A 161 -3.67 -0.68 -11.47
C TRP A 161 -2.91 -0.27 -10.21
N VAL A 162 -2.13 -1.21 -9.68
CA VAL A 162 -1.17 -0.97 -8.60
C VAL A 162 0.19 -1.44 -9.06
N PHE A 163 1.23 -0.63 -8.80
CA PHE A 163 2.64 -0.94 -9.02
C PHE A 163 3.37 -0.73 -7.70
N ASN A 164 4.19 -1.70 -7.29
CA ASN A 164 4.99 -1.60 -6.07
C ASN A 164 6.44 -1.92 -6.36
N THR A 165 7.35 -1.12 -5.81
CA THR A 165 8.78 -1.22 -6.11
C THR A 165 9.64 -0.82 -4.92
N HIS A 166 10.93 -1.24 -4.96
CA HIS A 166 11.99 -0.75 -4.10
C HIS A 166 13.20 -0.41 -4.99
N PHE A 167 13.54 0.87 -5.10
CA PHE A 167 14.62 1.33 -5.98
C PHE A 167 16.00 1.02 -5.40
N ASP A 168 17.02 1.02 -6.26
CA ASP A 168 18.38 0.85 -5.81
C ASP A 168 18.84 2.02 -4.93
N HIS A 169 19.62 1.72 -3.91
CA HIS A 169 20.08 2.71 -2.93
C HIS A 169 21.41 3.38 -3.32
N ILE A 170 22.11 2.85 -4.36
CA ILE A 170 23.42 3.36 -4.82
C ILE A 170 23.32 3.89 -6.24
N GLY A 171 22.85 3.08 -7.20
CA GLY A 171 22.91 3.33 -8.63
C GLY A 171 22.06 4.53 -9.07
N GLU A 172 22.69 5.64 -9.43
CA GLU A 172 21.96 6.84 -9.89
C GLU A 172 21.30 6.62 -11.25
N LEU A 173 22.02 6.00 -12.19
CA LEU A 173 21.47 5.68 -13.50
C LEU A 173 20.35 4.66 -13.38
N ALA A 174 20.53 3.62 -12.53
CA ALA A 174 19.53 2.62 -12.26
C ALA A 174 18.23 3.23 -11.77
N ARG A 175 18.26 4.19 -10.83
CA ARG A 175 17.05 4.87 -10.33
C ARG A 175 16.35 5.69 -11.42
N ILE A 176 17.11 6.42 -12.26
CA ILE A 176 16.56 7.21 -13.38
C ILE A 176 15.86 6.28 -14.38
N GLN A 177 16.54 5.22 -14.78
CA GLN A 177 16.03 4.30 -15.80
C GLN A 177 14.86 3.45 -15.26
N SER A 178 14.92 3.07 -14.00
CA SER A 178 13.80 2.38 -13.30
C SER A 178 12.53 3.22 -13.33
N ALA A 179 12.62 4.52 -13.04
CA ALA A 179 11.48 5.42 -13.10
C ALA A 179 10.88 5.50 -14.52
N LYS A 180 11.74 5.62 -15.54
CA LYS A 180 11.31 5.62 -16.94
C LYS A 180 10.67 4.30 -17.35
N LEU A 181 11.27 3.17 -16.96
CA LEU A 181 10.80 1.83 -17.29
C LEU A 181 9.41 1.57 -16.68
N ILE A 182 9.21 1.89 -15.40
CA ILE A 182 7.89 1.76 -14.74
C ILE A 182 6.87 2.64 -15.46
N HIS A 183 7.19 3.90 -15.74
CA HIS A 183 6.27 4.79 -16.46
C HIS A 183 5.89 4.25 -17.84
N GLN A 184 6.87 3.72 -18.60
CA GLN A 184 6.61 3.09 -19.90
C GLN A 184 5.75 1.83 -19.76
N LYS A 185 6.03 0.97 -18.77
CA LYS A 185 5.26 -0.24 -18.50
C LYS A 185 3.80 0.08 -18.17
N ILE A 186 3.56 1.11 -17.35
CA ILE A 186 2.21 1.60 -17.06
C ILE A 186 1.48 2.01 -18.34
N LYS A 187 2.11 2.78 -19.22
CA LYS A 187 1.51 3.19 -20.50
C LYS A 187 1.17 2.02 -21.40
N MET A 188 2.03 1.00 -21.44
CA MET A 188 1.81 -0.20 -22.25
C MET A 188 0.65 -1.06 -21.74
N LEU A 189 0.53 -1.20 -20.41
CA LEU A 189 -0.50 -2.05 -19.78
C LEU A 189 -1.86 -1.36 -19.68
N ASN A 190 -1.86 -0.07 -19.37
CA ASN A 190 -3.07 0.69 -19.07
C ASN A 190 -3.64 1.42 -20.30
N THR A 191 -3.95 0.68 -21.34
CA THR A 191 -4.55 1.24 -22.59
C THR A 191 -5.96 1.79 -22.40
N ASN A 192 -6.66 1.35 -21.34
CA ASN A 192 -8.00 1.80 -21.01
C ASN A 192 -8.03 3.03 -20.07
N ASN A 193 -6.89 3.59 -19.72
CA ASN A 193 -6.77 4.73 -18.82
C ASN A 193 -7.45 4.52 -17.45
N PHE A 194 -7.43 3.31 -16.91
CA PHE A 194 -7.90 3.06 -15.55
C PHE A 194 -7.04 3.82 -14.53
N PRO A 195 -7.55 4.11 -13.34
CA PRO A 195 -6.76 4.68 -12.27
C PRO A 195 -5.50 3.86 -11.98
N VAL A 196 -4.42 4.57 -11.61
CA VAL A 196 -3.10 3.98 -11.31
C VAL A 196 -2.66 4.43 -9.92
N ILE A 197 -2.13 3.49 -9.15
CA ILE A 197 -1.47 3.72 -7.87
C ILE A 197 -0.06 3.16 -7.98
N ILE A 198 0.94 3.91 -7.51
CA ILE A 198 2.33 3.47 -7.43
C ILE A 198 2.77 3.64 -5.99
N THR A 199 3.21 2.56 -5.37
CA THR A 199 3.78 2.53 -4.02
C THR A 199 5.24 2.15 -4.09
N GLY A 200 6.04 2.61 -3.14
CA GLY A 200 7.42 2.16 -3.08
C GLY A 200 8.28 2.94 -2.10
N ASP A 201 9.40 2.32 -1.77
CA ASP A 201 10.62 2.94 -1.30
C ASP A 201 11.48 3.26 -2.52
N PHE A 202 11.63 4.54 -2.82
CA PHE A 202 12.37 5.00 -3.99
C PHE A 202 13.83 5.32 -3.69
N ASN A 203 14.24 5.25 -2.41
CA ASN A 203 15.60 5.65 -1.97
C ASN A 203 16.01 7.04 -2.48
N LEU A 204 15.06 7.95 -2.62
CA LEU A 204 15.23 9.28 -3.23
C LEU A 204 14.30 10.31 -2.60
N THR A 205 14.85 11.50 -2.34
CA THR A 205 14.06 12.66 -1.88
C THR A 205 13.25 13.31 -3.02
N PRO A 206 12.23 14.14 -2.69
CA PRO A 206 11.28 14.68 -3.67
C PRO A 206 11.86 15.50 -4.81
N ASP A 207 13.03 16.11 -4.61
CA ASP A 207 13.64 17.04 -5.58
C ASP A 207 14.49 16.37 -6.64
N THR A 208 14.65 15.04 -6.56
CA THR A 208 15.49 14.28 -7.47
C THR A 208 14.83 14.04 -8.83
N ALA A 209 15.66 13.89 -9.88
CA ALA A 209 15.17 13.72 -11.25
C ALA A 209 14.25 12.49 -11.44
N PRO A 210 14.52 11.29 -10.84
CA PRO A 210 13.62 10.15 -10.96
C PRO A 210 12.25 10.41 -10.33
N ILE A 211 12.19 11.08 -9.18
CA ILE A 211 10.91 11.43 -8.53
C ILE A 211 10.13 12.43 -9.38
N LYS A 212 10.79 13.39 -10.02
CA LYS A 212 10.15 14.33 -10.95
C LYS A 212 9.52 13.66 -12.17
N ILE A 213 10.06 12.51 -12.63
CA ILE A 213 9.42 11.72 -13.70
C ILE A 213 8.00 11.28 -13.26
N PHE A 214 7.86 10.82 -12.02
CA PHE A 214 6.54 10.45 -11.48
C PHE A 214 5.67 11.67 -11.21
N GLN A 215 6.19 12.73 -10.61
CA GLN A 215 5.43 13.95 -10.29
C GLN A 215 4.88 14.65 -11.54
N ASN A 216 5.54 14.52 -12.69
CA ASN A 216 5.05 15.07 -13.97
C ASN A 216 3.85 14.30 -14.55
N ALA A 217 3.65 13.04 -14.17
CA ALA A 217 2.63 12.16 -14.74
C ALA A 217 1.57 11.71 -13.74
N TYR A 218 1.89 11.76 -12.45
CA TYR A 218 1.07 11.29 -11.33
C TYR A 218 1.06 12.32 -10.20
N VAL A 219 0.05 12.25 -9.35
CA VAL A 219 -0.05 13.09 -8.14
C VAL A 219 0.68 12.38 -7.00
N ASP A 220 1.68 13.02 -6.43
CA ASP A 220 2.27 12.64 -5.15
C ASP A 220 1.27 13.00 -4.05
N VAL A 221 0.75 12.00 -3.34
CA VAL A 221 -0.33 12.19 -2.37
C VAL A 221 0.05 13.10 -1.20
N MET A 222 1.36 13.16 -0.86
CA MET A 222 1.84 13.98 0.24
C MET A 222 2.04 15.45 -0.13
N GLN A 223 2.17 15.79 -1.42
CA GLN A 223 2.36 17.17 -1.87
C GLN A 223 1.07 17.99 -1.94
N LYS A 224 -0.08 17.37 -2.17
CA LYS A 224 -1.33 18.06 -2.52
C LYS A 224 -2.46 17.89 -1.51
N THR A 225 -2.20 17.23 -0.38
CA THR A 225 -3.25 17.01 0.61
C THR A 225 -3.24 18.13 1.66
N PRO A 226 -4.32 18.92 1.79
CA PRO A 226 -4.37 20.04 2.75
C PRO A 226 -4.28 19.62 4.21
N THR A 227 -4.58 18.36 4.51
CA THR A 227 -4.59 17.79 5.86
C THR A 227 -3.28 17.10 6.22
N ASN A 228 -2.18 17.58 5.68
CA ASN A 228 -0.86 17.01 5.92
C ASN A 228 -0.41 17.34 7.36
N ALA A 229 -0.83 16.53 8.32
CA ALA A 229 -0.50 16.75 9.72
C ALA A 229 0.98 16.49 10.02
N ASN A 230 1.68 15.71 9.17
CA ASN A 230 3.07 15.32 9.36
C ASN A 230 3.83 15.39 8.03
N ASN A 231 4.58 16.50 7.83
CA ASN A 231 5.52 16.68 6.71
C ASN A 231 6.92 16.17 7.06
N TYR A 232 7.01 15.19 7.95
CA TYR A 232 8.28 14.58 8.29
C TYR A 232 8.71 13.59 7.22
N GLY A 233 9.98 13.20 7.25
CA GLY A 233 10.50 12.13 6.41
C GLY A 233 9.88 10.77 6.75
N THR A 234 10.27 9.76 6.00
CA THR A 234 9.79 8.39 6.21
C THR A 234 10.87 7.45 6.75
N PHE A 235 12.14 7.78 6.58
CA PHE A 235 13.26 6.95 7.04
C PHE A 235 13.78 7.40 8.40
N THR A 236 13.83 6.49 9.38
CA THR A 236 14.31 6.74 10.75
C THR A 236 15.60 6.01 11.08
N GLY A 237 15.97 4.96 10.33
CA GLY A 237 17.09 4.08 10.65
C GLY A 237 16.98 3.43 12.03
N PHE A 238 15.76 3.25 12.56
CA PHE A 238 15.45 2.83 13.93
C PHE A 238 15.86 3.81 15.02
N ASP A 239 16.30 5.01 14.72
CA ASP A 239 16.53 6.01 15.77
C ASP A 239 15.21 6.37 16.45
N LYS A 240 15.13 6.10 17.76
CA LYS A 240 13.92 6.32 18.57
C LYS A 240 13.56 7.79 18.72
N LEU A 241 14.52 8.69 18.52
CA LEU A 241 14.36 10.14 18.61
C LEU A 241 14.06 10.77 17.24
N SER A 242 14.36 10.07 16.15
CA SER A 242 14.07 10.55 14.80
C SER A 242 12.59 10.36 14.48
N ASN A 243 11.98 11.39 13.90
CA ASN A 243 10.64 11.34 13.34
C ASN A 243 10.66 11.08 11.81
N GLY A 244 11.82 10.65 11.28
CA GLY A 244 12.11 10.54 9.87
C GLY A 244 12.70 11.84 9.32
N GLU A 245 13.94 11.80 8.86
CA GLU A 245 14.64 12.97 8.32
C GLU A 245 14.39 13.12 6.82
N GLU A 246 14.41 12.02 6.09
CA GLU A 246 14.24 11.99 4.65
C GLU A 246 12.92 11.29 4.26
N ARG A 247 12.22 11.90 3.30
CA ARG A 247 11.05 11.27 2.69
C ARG A 247 11.49 10.51 1.45
N ILE A 248 11.56 9.20 1.54
CA ILE A 248 11.98 8.30 0.47
C ILE A 248 10.90 7.28 0.09
N ASP A 249 9.83 7.16 0.87
CA ASP A 249 8.67 6.34 0.59
C ASP A 249 7.52 7.18 0.03
N TYR A 250 6.84 6.65 -0.98
CA TYR A 250 5.82 7.40 -1.71
C TYR A 250 4.60 6.56 -2.03
N ILE A 251 3.47 7.27 -2.19
CA ILE A 251 2.31 6.83 -2.95
C ILE A 251 2.05 7.89 -4.03
N PHE A 252 2.12 7.48 -5.29
CA PHE A 252 1.68 8.29 -6.42
C PHE A 252 0.36 7.76 -6.95
N GLN A 253 -0.49 8.63 -7.48
CA GLN A 253 -1.75 8.22 -8.07
C GLN A 253 -2.11 9.02 -9.32
N LYS A 254 -2.95 8.43 -10.19
CA LYS A 254 -3.61 9.07 -11.31
C LYS A 254 -5.02 8.54 -11.46
N GLY A 255 -5.99 9.43 -11.66
CA GLY A 255 -7.38 9.04 -11.91
C GLY A 255 -8.22 8.78 -10.65
N LEU A 256 -7.67 9.05 -9.45
CA LEU A 256 -8.38 8.97 -8.17
C LEU A 256 -8.45 10.36 -7.52
N LYS A 257 -9.39 10.53 -6.59
CA LYS A 257 -9.42 11.70 -5.70
C LYS A 257 -8.78 11.30 -4.37
N THR A 258 -7.69 11.95 -4.00
CA THR A 258 -7.08 11.79 -2.68
C THR A 258 -7.93 12.50 -1.64
N LEU A 259 -8.44 11.76 -0.67
CA LEU A 259 -9.24 12.27 0.45
C LEU A 259 -8.36 12.61 1.64
N LYS A 260 -7.38 11.73 1.94
CA LYS A 260 -6.44 11.89 3.05
C LYS A 260 -5.11 11.23 2.70
N SER A 261 -4.01 11.78 3.21
CA SER A 261 -2.70 11.12 3.23
C SER A 261 -1.95 11.47 4.50
N THR A 262 -1.11 10.54 5.00
CA THR A 262 -0.33 10.73 6.21
C THR A 262 0.84 9.74 6.28
N HIS A 263 1.91 10.11 7.00
CA HIS A 263 2.91 9.18 7.50
C HIS A 263 2.48 8.65 8.86
N ILE A 264 2.66 7.37 9.11
CA ILE A 264 2.21 6.72 10.34
C ILE A 264 3.41 6.44 11.24
N TRP A 265 3.41 7.00 12.43
CA TRP A 265 4.43 6.75 13.44
C TRP A 265 4.09 5.47 14.22
N LEU A 266 4.50 4.35 13.67
CA LEU A 266 4.16 3.05 14.23
C LEU A 266 5.23 2.58 15.21
N LYS A 267 4.92 2.67 16.51
CA LYS A 267 5.80 2.21 17.59
C LYS A 267 5.43 0.81 18.08
N THR A 268 6.45 0.05 18.49
CA THR A 268 6.29 -1.21 19.23
C THR A 268 5.90 -0.94 20.69
N THR A 269 5.49 -1.96 21.40
CA THR A 269 5.19 -1.87 22.85
C THR A 269 6.41 -1.49 23.70
N SER A 270 7.62 -1.76 23.22
CA SER A 270 8.88 -1.34 23.85
C SER A 270 9.28 0.09 23.54
N GLY A 271 8.47 0.83 22.77
CA GLY A 271 8.71 2.23 22.40
C GLY A 271 9.64 2.44 21.20
N GLY A 272 10.20 1.39 20.62
CA GLY A 272 10.96 1.43 19.36
C GLY A 272 10.03 1.56 18.15
N TRP A 273 10.59 1.73 16.95
CA TRP A 273 9.83 1.73 15.71
C TRP A 273 9.52 0.31 15.22
N ALA A 274 8.35 0.11 14.62
CA ALA A 274 7.96 -1.17 14.05
C ALA A 274 8.70 -1.49 12.72
N SER A 275 9.29 -0.49 12.09
CA SER A 275 10.27 -0.57 11.00
C SER A 275 11.20 0.63 11.10
N ASP A 276 12.33 0.62 10.39
CA ASP A 276 13.17 1.80 10.18
C ASP A 276 12.56 2.79 9.19
N HIS A 277 11.40 2.44 8.59
CA HIS A 277 10.57 3.32 7.78
C HIS A 277 9.19 3.52 8.40
N HIS A 278 8.62 4.70 8.18
CA HIS A 278 7.23 5.01 8.49
C HIS A 278 6.32 4.61 7.33
N PRO A 279 5.21 3.88 7.58
CA PRO A 279 4.21 3.65 6.54
C PRO A 279 3.63 4.96 6.00
N VAL A 280 3.48 5.03 4.69
CA VAL A 280 2.69 6.08 4.03
C VAL A 280 1.30 5.54 3.79
N GLN A 281 0.28 6.25 4.27
CA GLN A 281 -1.12 5.90 4.07
C GLN A 281 -1.82 6.94 3.19
N ALA A 282 -2.65 6.48 2.26
CA ALA A 282 -3.58 7.33 1.53
C ALA A 282 -4.97 6.70 1.47
N ILE A 283 -5.99 7.55 1.53
CA ILE A 283 -7.38 7.18 1.32
C ILE A 283 -7.86 7.89 0.07
N PHE A 284 -8.41 7.12 -0.85
CA PHE A 284 -8.92 7.59 -2.13
C PHE A 284 -10.41 7.37 -2.28
N SER A 285 -11.05 8.16 -3.15
CA SER A 285 -12.32 7.80 -3.77
C SER A 285 -12.13 7.68 -5.28
N PHE A 286 -12.89 6.77 -5.90
CA PHE A 286 -12.98 6.74 -7.35
C PHE A 286 -13.69 8.01 -7.84
N ASN A 287 -13.13 8.65 -8.89
CA ASN A 287 -13.82 9.76 -9.58
C ASN A 287 -14.97 9.16 -10.40
N TYR A 288 -16.17 9.68 -10.23
CA TYR A 288 -17.36 9.39 -11.03
C TYR A 288 -17.51 10.44 -12.11
#